data_13f95946cef717d37e2e2caa7e0a0d5d
#
_entry.id   13f95946cef717d37e2e2caa7e0a0d5d
#
_cell.length_a   1.000
_cell.length_b   1.000
_cell.length_c   1.000
_cell.angle_alpha   90.00
_cell.angle_beta   90.00
_cell.angle_gamma   90.00
#
_symmetry.space_group_name_H-M   'P 1'
#
loop_
_entity.id
_entity.type
_entity.pdbx_description
1 polymer ?
#
loop_
_entity_poly.entity_id
_entity_poly.type
_entity_poly.pdbx_seq_one_letter_code
_entity_poly.pdbx_strand_id
1 'polypeptide(L)'
;MNMVPVIGTAIVNGFHWLERLVSSVDYPVDTFVIFNNNGKGELTEDLDKLAKQPHPYIKNIVVCHMPTNIGCAGAWNLIIKSYMNAPYWIISSHDTAFVPGLLQEMVQSASDPEVGMVHPNGGDFGDGSYDLFLIKDWVIQSHGLFDENLYPAYCEDADYIMRIHNRPFKRAVNLSKTHLHGEGSAEEYYTHGAQTKRTSPELNTRLDKINELNFEYLNQKWGPGWRGTNPHKAPFNIQKMPLSYTSYNLGYVRSKNLGF
;
A
#
# COMPACT_ATOMS: atom_id res chain seq x y z
N MET A 1 22.23 3.61 6.04
CA MET A 1 21.60 2.35 6.50
C MET A 1 21.90 1.28 5.48
N ASN A 2 22.40 0.12 5.90
CA ASN A 2 22.84 -0.91 4.95
C ASN A 2 21.81 -2.03 4.74
N MET A 3 20.58 -1.88 5.23
CA MET A 3 19.53 -2.91 5.14
C MET A 3 18.15 -2.27 5.25
N VAL A 4 17.20 -2.75 4.47
CA VAL A 4 15.77 -2.39 4.60
C VAL A 4 15.22 -3.05 5.85
N PRO A 5 14.62 -2.31 6.80
CA PRO A 5 14.09 -2.91 8.02
C PRO A 5 12.89 -3.81 7.74
N VAL A 6 11.93 -3.33 6.92
CA VAL A 6 10.72 -4.07 6.61
C VAL A 6 10.25 -3.79 5.18
N ILE A 7 9.99 -4.85 4.43
CA ILE A 7 9.12 -4.83 3.25
C ILE A 7 7.84 -5.56 3.62
N GLY A 8 6.68 -4.97 3.33
CA GLY A 8 5.39 -5.58 3.62
C GLY A 8 4.47 -5.63 2.42
N THR A 9 3.71 -6.71 2.31
CA THR A 9 2.70 -6.89 1.28
C THR A 9 1.48 -7.64 1.82
N ALA A 10 0.36 -7.54 1.12
CA ALA A 10 -0.83 -8.34 1.38
C ALA A 10 -1.25 -9.04 0.10
N ILE A 11 -1.71 -10.28 0.21
CA ILE A 11 -2.15 -11.09 -0.92
C ILE A 11 -3.58 -11.60 -0.69
N VAL A 12 -4.40 -11.56 -1.73
CA VAL A 12 -5.75 -12.15 -1.76
C VAL A 12 -5.78 -13.35 -2.71
N ASN A 13 -5.08 -13.28 -3.84
CA ASN A 13 -4.96 -14.31 -4.87
C ASN A 13 -3.66 -14.10 -5.67
N GLY A 14 -3.40 -14.97 -6.67
CA GLY A 14 -2.27 -14.76 -7.58
C GLY A 14 -0.90 -15.02 -6.94
N PHE A 15 -0.72 -16.16 -6.27
CA PHE A 15 0.50 -16.54 -5.55
C PHE A 15 1.79 -16.39 -6.39
N HIS A 16 1.74 -16.75 -7.68
CA HIS A 16 2.89 -16.64 -8.59
C HIS A 16 3.42 -15.18 -8.74
N TRP A 17 2.55 -14.17 -8.59
CA TRP A 17 2.98 -12.78 -8.58
C TRP A 17 3.77 -12.45 -7.31
N LEU A 18 3.32 -12.96 -6.17
CA LEU A 18 4.04 -12.82 -4.91
C LEU A 18 5.42 -13.51 -4.96
N GLU A 19 5.50 -14.71 -5.55
CA GLU A 19 6.79 -15.39 -5.75
C GLU A 19 7.74 -14.53 -6.59
N ARG A 20 7.22 -13.89 -7.65
CA ARG A 20 8.00 -12.95 -8.47
C ARG A 20 8.47 -11.75 -7.65
N LEU A 21 7.59 -11.14 -6.85
CA LEU A 21 7.94 -10.03 -5.99
C LEU A 21 9.06 -10.42 -5.02
N VAL A 22 8.92 -11.51 -4.29
CA VAL A 22 9.94 -11.99 -3.33
C VAL A 22 11.25 -12.28 -4.06
N SER A 23 11.21 -13.00 -5.19
CA SER A 23 12.41 -13.36 -5.96
C SER A 23 13.12 -12.14 -6.58
N SER A 24 12.45 -11.02 -6.75
CA SER A 24 13.02 -9.79 -7.31
C SER A 24 13.80 -8.95 -6.29
N VAL A 25 13.80 -9.33 -5.02
CA VAL A 25 14.54 -8.62 -3.97
C VAL A 25 16.04 -8.83 -4.15
N ASP A 26 16.77 -7.74 -4.45
CA ASP A 26 18.22 -7.75 -4.75
C ASP A 26 19.05 -6.90 -3.78
N TYR A 27 18.47 -6.46 -2.67
CA TYR A 27 19.09 -5.63 -1.65
C TYR A 27 18.80 -6.20 -0.24
N PRO A 28 19.71 -6.08 0.73
CA PRO A 28 19.52 -6.64 2.06
C PRO A 28 18.24 -6.15 2.76
N VAL A 29 17.41 -7.09 3.22
CA VAL A 29 16.14 -6.89 3.93
C VAL A 29 16.16 -7.68 5.23
N ASP A 30 15.86 -7.04 6.36
CA ASP A 30 15.74 -7.77 7.64
C ASP A 30 14.48 -8.62 7.68
N THR A 31 13.33 -8.02 7.36
CA THR A 31 12.04 -8.74 7.39
C THR A 31 11.20 -8.44 6.16
N PHE A 32 10.74 -9.49 5.49
CA PHE A 32 9.70 -9.44 4.47
C PHE A 32 8.42 -10.03 5.07
N VAL A 33 7.40 -9.19 5.33
CA VAL A 33 6.15 -9.63 5.94
C VAL A 33 5.04 -9.73 4.90
N ILE A 34 4.33 -10.86 4.93
CA ILE A 34 3.24 -11.18 4.00
C ILE A 34 1.96 -11.39 4.82
N PHE A 35 0.96 -10.57 4.57
CA PHE A 35 -0.38 -10.78 5.12
C PHE A 35 -1.22 -11.57 4.13
N ASN A 36 -1.53 -12.84 4.46
CA ASN A 36 -2.52 -13.63 3.74
C ASN A 36 -3.90 -13.07 4.02
N ASN A 37 -4.34 -12.18 3.17
CA ASN A 37 -5.59 -11.44 3.28
C ASN A 37 -6.75 -12.14 2.54
N ASN A 38 -6.55 -13.41 2.13
CA ASN A 38 -7.54 -14.22 1.40
C ASN A 38 -8.76 -14.55 2.27
N GLY A 39 -8.55 -14.81 3.58
CA GLY A 39 -9.61 -15.15 4.52
C GLY A 39 -10.24 -16.55 4.32
N LYS A 40 -9.80 -17.33 3.34
CA LYS A 40 -10.35 -18.66 3.01
C LYS A 40 -9.35 -19.80 3.22
N GLY A 41 -8.09 -19.46 3.53
CA GLY A 41 -7.04 -20.46 3.72
C GLY A 41 -6.45 -21.07 2.44
N GLU A 42 -6.92 -20.65 1.26
CA GLU A 42 -6.50 -21.24 -0.03
C GLU A 42 -5.00 -21.09 -0.32
N LEU A 43 -4.36 -20.04 0.23
CA LEU A 43 -2.94 -19.76 0.00
C LEU A 43 -2.03 -20.21 1.16
N THR A 44 -2.58 -20.81 2.20
CA THR A 44 -1.84 -21.09 3.45
C THR A 44 -0.63 -21.97 3.21
N GLU A 45 -0.81 -23.10 2.52
CA GLU A 45 0.27 -24.07 2.29
C GLU A 45 1.41 -23.48 1.46
N ASP A 46 1.09 -22.76 0.38
CA ASP A 46 2.08 -22.16 -0.51
C ASP A 46 2.86 -21.04 0.19
N LEU A 47 2.19 -20.20 0.97
CA LEU A 47 2.81 -19.15 1.76
C LEU A 47 3.71 -19.70 2.87
N ASP A 48 3.28 -20.77 3.56
CA ASP A 48 4.09 -21.42 4.57
C ASP A 48 5.33 -22.12 3.99
N LYS A 49 5.24 -22.63 2.75
CA LYS A 49 6.40 -23.15 2.00
C LYS A 49 7.35 -21.99 1.65
N LEU A 50 6.82 -20.89 1.11
CA LEU A 50 7.61 -19.71 0.75
C LEU A 50 8.37 -19.16 1.96
N ALA A 51 7.73 -19.08 3.12
CA ALA A 51 8.35 -18.58 4.36
C ALA A 51 9.56 -19.43 4.83
N LYS A 52 9.63 -20.69 4.43
CA LYS A 52 10.73 -21.61 4.80
C LYS A 52 11.86 -21.64 3.77
N GLN A 53 11.67 -21.01 2.62
CA GLN A 53 12.70 -20.97 1.58
C GLN A 53 13.80 -19.96 1.94
N PRO A 54 15.09 -20.35 1.89
CA PRO A 54 16.16 -19.40 2.08
C PRO A 54 16.20 -18.40 0.92
N HIS A 55 16.45 -17.12 1.24
CA HIS A 55 16.59 -16.08 0.25
C HIS A 55 17.94 -15.35 0.43
N PRO A 56 18.68 -15.04 -0.65
CA PRO A 56 20.02 -14.46 -0.53
C PRO A 56 20.04 -13.06 0.11
N TYR A 57 18.94 -12.31 0.01
CA TYR A 57 18.85 -10.93 0.48
C TYR A 57 17.85 -10.73 1.61
N ILE A 58 16.93 -11.66 1.86
CA ILE A 58 15.91 -11.53 2.91
C ILE A 58 16.30 -12.44 4.08
N LYS A 59 16.47 -11.84 5.26
CA LYS A 59 16.84 -12.59 6.46
C LYS A 59 15.66 -13.36 7.05
N ASN A 60 14.47 -12.73 7.08
CA ASN A 60 13.27 -13.33 7.63
C ASN A 60 12.08 -13.12 6.67
N ILE A 61 11.40 -14.19 6.26
CA ILE A 61 10.09 -14.12 5.62
C ILE A 61 9.05 -14.52 6.66
N VAL A 62 8.14 -13.60 6.97
CA VAL A 62 7.08 -13.79 7.98
C VAL A 62 5.74 -13.78 7.30
N VAL A 63 4.94 -14.82 7.51
CA VAL A 63 3.57 -14.93 6.99
C VAL A 63 2.57 -14.80 8.14
N CYS A 64 1.58 -13.94 7.97
CA CYS A 64 0.47 -13.76 8.89
C CYS A 64 -0.83 -14.13 8.18
N HIS A 65 -1.46 -15.22 8.58
CA HIS A 65 -2.74 -15.64 8.01
C HIS A 65 -3.89 -14.91 8.69
N MET A 66 -4.61 -14.10 7.92
CA MET A 66 -5.75 -13.36 8.41
C MET A 66 -7.03 -14.22 8.35
N PRO A 67 -7.86 -14.20 9.39
CA PRO A 67 -9.11 -14.96 9.40
C PRO A 67 -10.16 -14.42 8.42
N THR A 68 -9.97 -13.19 7.96
CA THR A 68 -10.84 -12.50 6.99
C THR A 68 -10.04 -11.47 6.22
N ASN A 69 -10.59 -11.01 5.09
CA ASN A 69 -10.02 -9.88 4.36
C ASN A 69 -10.17 -8.60 5.20
N ILE A 70 -9.06 -7.95 5.54
CA ILE A 70 -9.03 -6.70 6.32
C ILE A 70 -8.90 -5.45 5.43
N GLY A 71 -8.93 -5.63 4.12
CA GLY A 71 -8.78 -4.55 3.15
C GLY A 71 -7.31 -4.13 2.92
N CYS A 72 -7.13 -3.25 1.94
CA CYS A 72 -5.83 -2.74 1.53
C CYS A 72 -5.25 -1.80 2.61
N ALA A 73 -5.98 -0.76 2.99
CA ALA A 73 -5.58 0.16 4.05
C ALA A 73 -5.35 -0.56 5.39
N GLY A 74 -6.20 -1.52 5.73
CA GLY A 74 -6.04 -2.34 6.94
C GLY A 74 -4.75 -3.14 6.94
N ALA A 75 -4.40 -3.75 5.81
CA ALA A 75 -3.16 -4.50 5.65
C ALA A 75 -1.92 -3.59 5.72
N TRP A 76 -1.92 -2.43 5.05
CA TRP A 76 -0.83 -1.45 5.13
C TRP A 76 -0.63 -0.96 6.57
N ASN A 77 -1.73 -0.65 7.26
CA ASN A 77 -1.68 -0.24 8.66
C ASN A 77 -1.15 -1.35 9.57
N LEU A 78 -1.51 -2.60 9.29
CA LEU A 78 -1.04 -3.73 10.09
C LEU A 78 0.46 -3.98 9.88
N ILE A 79 1.00 -3.81 8.66
CA ILE A 79 2.43 -3.83 8.39
C ILE A 79 3.14 -2.80 9.28
N ILE A 80 2.67 -1.55 9.28
CA ILE A 80 3.24 -0.45 10.07
C ILE A 80 3.16 -0.77 11.57
N LYS A 81 1.98 -1.15 12.07
CA LYS A 81 1.73 -1.43 13.49
C LYS A 81 2.53 -2.62 14.01
N SER A 82 2.78 -3.63 13.18
CA SER A 82 3.55 -4.83 13.57
C SER A 82 5.04 -4.55 13.73
N TYR A 83 5.54 -3.49 13.13
CA TYR A 83 6.96 -3.10 13.13
C TYR A 83 7.16 -1.63 13.49
N MET A 84 6.51 -1.16 14.55
CA MET A 84 6.49 0.27 14.95
C MET A 84 7.87 0.89 15.25
N ASN A 85 8.88 0.06 15.53
CA ASN A 85 10.24 0.53 15.78
C ASN A 85 11.07 0.69 14.48
N ALA A 86 10.52 0.35 13.31
CA ALA A 86 11.18 0.55 12.06
C ALA A 86 11.22 2.05 11.71
N PRO A 87 12.35 2.61 11.27
CA PRO A 87 12.44 4.01 10.88
C PRO A 87 11.69 4.33 9.60
N TYR A 88 11.37 3.31 8.81
CA TYR A 88 10.53 3.35 7.61
C TYR A 88 10.06 1.96 7.22
N TRP A 89 9.06 1.90 6.40
CA TRP A 89 8.52 0.69 5.78
C TRP A 89 8.50 0.84 4.26
N ILE A 90 8.81 -0.23 3.54
CA ILE A 90 8.50 -0.36 2.12
C ILE A 90 7.22 -1.19 2.03
N ILE A 91 6.19 -0.64 1.42
CA ILE A 91 4.91 -1.31 1.22
C ILE A 91 4.72 -1.53 -0.27
N SER A 92 4.36 -2.75 -0.64
CA SER A 92 4.25 -3.18 -2.03
C SER A 92 2.95 -3.95 -2.26
N SER A 93 2.32 -3.76 -3.40
CA SER A 93 1.34 -4.71 -3.91
C SER A 93 2.01 -6.04 -4.23
N HIS A 94 1.31 -7.15 -4.04
CA HIS A 94 1.89 -8.49 -4.25
C HIS A 94 2.22 -8.79 -5.73
N ASP A 95 1.61 -8.05 -6.66
CA ASP A 95 1.77 -8.20 -8.11
C ASP A 95 2.80 -7.23 -8.73
N THR A 96 3.62 -6.60 -7.90
CA THR A 96 4.79 -5.82 -8.34
C THR A 96 6.05 -6.68 -8.40
N ALA A 97 7.14 -6.13 -8.94
CA ALA A 97 8.48 -6.68 -8.82
C ALA A 97 9.52 -5.56 -8.91
N PHE A 98 10.61 -5.68 -8.16
CA PHE A 98 11.70 -4.73 -8.20
C PHE A 98 12.56 -4.95 -9.44
N VAL A 99 12.87 -3.89 -10.19
CA VAL A 99 13.94 -3.97 -11.19
C VAL A 99 15.30 -3.87 -10.49
N PRO A 100 16.38 -4.42 -11.09
CA PRO A 100 17.69 -4.44 -10.44
C PRO A 100 18.18 -3.07 -9.97
N GLY A 101 18.53 -2.97 -8.68
CA GLY A 101 19.02 -1.78 -8.01
C GLY A 101 17.96 -0.77 -7.59
N LEU A 102 16.67 -1.03 -7.82
CA LEU A 102 15.60 -0.13 -7.39
C LEU A 102 15.53 0.03 -5.86
N LEU A 103 15.62 -1.07 -5.12
CA LEU A 103 15.61 -1.02 -3.64
C LEU A 103 16.76 -0.17 -3.09
N GLN A 104 17.95 -0.28 -3.68
CA GLN A 104 19.08 0.57 -3.30
C GLN A 104 18.80 2.04 -3.55
N GLU A 105 18.22 2.40 -4.69
CA GLU A 105 17.87 3.78 -5.03
C GLU A 105 16.79 4.34 -4.09
N MET A 106 15.76 3.54 -3.74
CA MET A 106 14.75 3.93 -2.77
C MET A 106 15.35 4.25 -1.40
N VAL A 107 16.27 3.39 -0.90
CA VAL A 107 16.97 3.58 0.38
C VAL A 107 17.87 4.81 0.34
N GLN A 108 18.58 5.05 -0.77
CA GLN A 108 19.42 6.24 -0.95
C GLN A 108 18.57 7.52 -0.94
N SER A 109 17.45 7.54 -1.66
CA SER A 109 16.51 8.68 -1.66
C SER A 109 15.94 8.93 -0.26
N ALA A 110 15.63 7.88 0.49
CA ALA A 110 15.16 7.99 1.86
C ALA A 110 16.25 8.42 2.86
N SER A 111 17.53 8.45 2.49
CA SER A 111 18.61 8.93 3.38
C SER A 111 18.55 10.44 3.61
N ASP A 112 17.94 11.20 2.69
CA ASP A 112 17.63 12.61 2.89
C ASP A 112 16.60 12.76 4.05
N PRO A 113 16.93 13.46 5.15
CA PRO A 113 16.05 13.58 6.31
C PRO A 113 14.72 14.29 5.98
N GLU A 114 14.70 15.16 4.98
CA GLU A 114 13.49 15.87 4.56
C GLU A 114 12.53 15.03 3.71
N VAL A 115 13.03 13.96 3.09
CA VAL A 115 12.19 13.03 2.31
C VAL A 115 11.38 12.16 3.27
N GLY A 116 10.06 12.28 3.23
CA GLY A 116 9.14 11.47 4.02
C GLY A 116 8.64 10.21 3.31
N MET A 117 8.50 10.29 1.99
CA MET A 117 8.06 9.17 1.16
C MET A 117 8.89 9.07 -0.11
N VAL A 118 9.04 7.85 -0.61
CA VAL A 118 9.70 7.56 -1.90
C VAL A 118 8.76 6.72 -2.75
N HIS A 119 8.53 7.18 -3.98
CA HIS A 119 7.68 6.54 -4.96
C HIS A 119 8.48 6.31 -6.25
N PRO A 120 8.74 5.08 -6.67
CA PRO A 120 9.43 4.80 -7.93
C PRO A 120 8.73 5.34 -9.17
N ASN A 121 7.42 5.52 -9.06
CA ASN A 121 6.58 5.98 -10.15
C ASN A 121 5.67 7.13 -9.70
N GLY A 122 5.39 8.08 -10.62
CA GLY A 122 4.63 9.29 -10.35
C GLY A 122 3.15 9.10 -10.05
N GLY A 123 2.52 8.03 -10.53
CA GLY A 123 1.08 7.82 -10.40
C GLY A 123 0.22 8.87 -11.11
N ASP A 124 -1.11 8.70 -11.06
CA ASP A 124 -2.10 9.50 -11.81
C ASP A 124 -2.13 10.99 -11.44
N PHE A 125 -1.71 11.34 -10.23
CA PHE A 125 -1.73 12.71 -9.71
C PHE A 125 -0.35 13.35 -9.68
N GLY A 126 0.70 12.67 -10.18
CA GLY A 126 2.08 13.11 -10.02
C GLY A 126 2.59 13.06 -8.57
N ASP A 127 1.80 12.49 -7.66
CA ASP A 127 2.08 12.41 -6.23
C ASP A 127 2.75 11.10 -5.82
N GLY A 128 2.99 10.22 -6.76
CA GLY A 128 3.53 8.88 -6.54
C GLY A 128 2.48 7.79 -6.55
N SER A 129 2.82 6.63 -7.11
CA SER A 129 1.98 5.44 -7.08
C SER A 129 2.09 4.74 -5.74
N TYR A 130 0.98 4.24 -5.21
CA TYR A 130 0.94 3.52 -3.93
C TYR A 130 0.93 1.99 -4.10
N ASP A 131 1.20 1.50 -5.28
CA ASP A 131 1.45 0.08 -5.52
C ASP A 131 2.85 -0.37 -5.05
N LEU A 132 3.82 0.57 -5.01
CA LEU A 132 5.11 0.42 -4.35
C LEU A 132 5.57 1.76 -3.80
N PHE A 133 5.75 1.86 -2.49
CA PHE A 133 6.23 3.08 -1.85
C PHE A 133 7.01 2.80 -0.57
N LEU A 134 7.91 3.71 -0.22
CA LEU A 134 8.53 3.80 1.09
C LEU A 134 7.90 4.95 1.88
N ILE A 135 7.60 4.72 3.14
CA ILE A 135 7.07 5.72 4.06
C ILE A 135 7.85 5.72 5.37
N LYS A 136 8.27 6.90 5.85
CA LYS A 136 8.99 7.05 7.11
C LYS A 136 8.07 7.14 8.31
N ASP A 137 8.60 6.77 9.47
CA ASP A 137 7.89 6.75 10.75
C ASP A 137 7.34 8.13 11.12
N TRP A 138 8.12 9.20 10.95
CA TRP A 138 7.68 10.56 11.26
C TRP A 138 6.52 11.04 10.38
N VAL A 139 6.36 10.50 9.15
CA VAL A 139 5.19 10.77 8.31
C VAL A 139 3.94 10.17 8.93
N ILE A 140 4.03 8.92 9.40
CA ILE A 140 2.93 8.26 10.11
C ILE A 140 2.59 9.01 11.40
N GLN A 141 3.60 9.46 12.15
CA GLN A 141 3.39 10.25 13.38
C GLN A 141 2.68 11.58 13.11
N SER A 142 2.97 12.24 11.99
CA SER A 142 2.43 13.57 11.67
C SER A 142 1.13 13.53 10.86
N HIS A 143 0.91 12.51 10.03
CA HIS A 143 -0.24 12.40 9.10
C HIS A 143 -1.21 11.28 9.46
N GLY A 144 -0.82 10.38 10.37
CA GLY A 144 -1.62 9.22 10.78
C GLY A 144 -1.51 8.03 9.82
N LEU A 145 -2.24 6.99 10.15
CA LEU A 145 -2.38 5.76 9.39
C LEU A 145 -3.35 5.95 8.21
N PHE A 146 -3.39 4.99 7.28
CA PHE A 146 -4.34 4.99 6.17
C PHE A 146 -5.78 4.82 6.68
N ASP A 147 -6.76 5.36 5.94
CA ASP A 147 -8.17 5.31 6.34
C ASP A 147 -8.81 3.96 6.00
N GLU A 148 -9.05 3.14 7.02
CA GLU A 148 -9.64 1.81 6.88
C GLU A 148 -11.15 1.84 6.55
N ASN A 149 -11.78 3.02 6.51
CA ASN A 149 -13.14 3.15 5.98
C ASN A 149 -13.20 2.95 4.46
N LEU A 150 -12.07 3.11 3.77
CA LEU A 150 -11.91 2.84 2.34
C LEU A 150 -11.69 1.33 2.11
N TYR A 151 -12.69 0.56 2.45
CA TYR A 151 -12.67 -0.89 2.47
C TYR A 151 -13.40 -1.47 1.24
N PRO A 152 -12.95 -2.59 0.66
CA PRO A 152 -11.71 -3.31 0.97
C PRO A 152 -10.49 -2.73 0.22
N ALA A 153 -10.68 -1.92 -0.80
CA ALA A 153 -9.62 -1.30 -1.58
C ALA A 153 -10.13 -0.11 -2.40
N TYR A 154 -9.19 0.65 -2.94
CA TYR A 154 -9.30 1.88 -3.73
C TYR A 154 -9.63 3.13 -2.93
N CYS A 155 -8.99 4.21 -3.33
CA CYS A 155 -9.08 5.57 -2.78
C CYS A 155 -8.34 5.80 -1.45
N GLU A 156 -7.72 4.79 -0.85
CA GLU A 156 -6.88 4.93 0.34
C GLU A 156 -5.63 5.79 0.08
N ASP A 157 -5.08 5.69 -1.11
CA ASP A 157 -4.00 6.53 -1.64
C ASP A 157 -4.48 7.97 -1.85
N ALA A 158 -5.62 8.14 -2.49
CA ALA A 158 -6.22 9.45 -2.74
C ALA A 158 -6.52 10.20 -1.41
N ASP A 159 -7.05 9.50 -0.40
CA ASP A 159 -7.23 10.07 0.94
C ASP A 159 -5.89 10.53 1.55
N TYR A 160 -4.86 9.69 1.43
CA TYR A 160 -3.55 10.01 1.99
C TYR A 160 -2.90 11.19 1.28
N ILE A 161 -3.03 11.28 -0.05
CA ILE A 161 -2.59 12.42 -0.87
C ILE A 161 -3.25 13.70 -0.39
N MET A 162 -4.55 13.70 -0.11
CA MET A 162 -5.26 14.88 0.40
C MET A 162 -4.71 15.33 1.78
N ARG A 163 -4.34 14.38 2.64
CA ARG A 163 -3.71 14.71 3.93
C ARG A 163 -2.34 15.31 3.77
N ILE A 164 -1.55 14.80 2.85
CA ILE A 164 -0.21 15.32 2.52
C ILE A 164 -0.29 16.72 1.93
N HIS A 165 -1.25 17.02 1.05
CA HIS A 165 -1.44 18.35 0.50
C HIS A 165 -1.74 19.38 1.58
N ASN A 166 -2.49 19.01 2.62
CA ASN A 166 -2.79 19.88 3.74
C ASN A 166 -1.60 20.08 4.71
N ARG A 167 -0.62 19.17 4.71
CA ARG A 167 0.61 19.22 5.51
C ARG A 167 1.79 18.71 4.67
N PRO A 168 2.28 19.52 3.72
CA PRO A 168 3.26 19.06 2.75
C PRO A 168 4.60 18.71 3.39
N PHE A 169 5.26 17.70 2.81
CA PHE A 169 6.64 17.33 3.07
C PHE A 169 7.32 16.94 1.76
N LYS A 170 8.65 16.84 1.77
CA LYS A 170 9.41 16.43 0.60
C LYS A 170 9.18 14.95 0.28
N ARG A 171 8.90 14.68 -0.98
CA ARG A 171 8.75 13.34 -1.54
C ARG A 171 9.76 13.13 -2.66
N ALA A 172 10.35 11.94 -2.74
CA ALA A 172 11.12 11.51 -3.90
C ALA A 172 10.18 10.72 -4.82
N VAL A 173 9.94 11.28 -6.00
CA VAL A 173 9.02 10.72 -6.99
C VAL A 173 9.74 10.58 -8.32
N ASN A 174 9.37 9.58 -9.13
CA ASN A 174 9.99 9.31 -10.43
C ASN A 174 11.51 9.08 -10.28
N LEU A 175 11.87 8.01 -9.61
CA LEU A 175 13.26 7.57 -9.52
C LEU A 175 13.83 7.26 -10.93
N SER A 176 15.13 7.07 -11.02
CA SER A 176 15.77 6.65 -12.28
C SER A 176 15.31 5.26 -12.74
N LYS A 177 14.82 4.47 -11.79
CA LYS A 177 14.26 3.12 -11.97
C LYS A 177 12.82 3.09 -11.50
N THR A 178 12.00 2.32 -12.21
CA THR A 178 10.64 1.99 -11.77
C THR A 178 10.52 0.51 -11.44
N HIS A 179 9.36 0.06 -10.99
CA HIS A 179 9.07 -1.34 -10.73
C HIS A 179 8.20 -1.92 -11.84
N LEU A 180 8.10 -3.24 -11.89
CA LEU A 180 7.14 -3.94 -12.73
C LEU A 180 5.81 -4.05 -11.97
N HIS A 181 4.68 -4.00 -12.68
CA HIS A 181 3.36 -4.17 -12.10
C HIS A 181 2.52 -5.12 -12.96
N GLY A 182 2.06 -6.21 -12.39
CA GLY A 182 1.34 -7.26 -13.10
C GLY A 182 2.21 -7.90 -14.20
N GLU A 183 1.65 -8.10 -15.39
CA GLU A 183 2.34 -8.65 -16.56
C GLU A 183 3.23 -7.62 -17.26
N GLY A 184 3.16 -6.36 -16.85
CA GLY A 184 3.88 -5.27 -17.50
C GLY A 184 5.39 -5.39 -17.40
N SER A 185 6.08 -4.91 -18.42
CA SER A 185 7.48 -4.52 -18.37
C SER A 185 7.62 -3.12 -17.77
N ALA A 186 8.86 -2.68 -17.51
CA ALA A 186 9.11 -1.31 -17.09
C ALA A 186 8.63 -0.25 -18.09
N GLU A 187 8.48 -0.64 -19.37
CA GLU A 187 8.00 0.21 -20.45
C GLU A 187 6.45 0.20 -20.58
N GLU A 188 5.81 -0.88 -20.07
CA GLU A 188 4.36 -1.10 -20.18
C GLU A 188 3.67 -1.05 -18.80
N TYR A 189 4.24 -0.34 -17.87
CA TYR A 189 3.87 -0.29 -16.47
C TYR A 189 2.35 -0.19 -16.20
N TYR A 190 1.65 0.68 -16.92
CA TYR A 190 0.22 0.92 -16.68
C TYR A 190 -0.73 -0.05 -17.41
N THR A 191 -0.22 -0.83 -18.35
CA THR A 191 -1.09 -1.63 -19.22
C THR A 191 -1.65 -2.86 -18.52
N HIS A 192 -0.97 -3.35 -17.47
CA HIS A 192 -1.23 -4.67 -16.90
C HIS A 192 -1.30 -4.73 -15.37
N GLY A 193 -1.45 -3.60 -14.67
CA GLY A 193 -1.58 -3.57 -13.22
C GLY A 193 -2.83 -4.25 -12.66
N ALA A 194 -2.94 -4.35 -11.34
CA ALA A 194 -4.09 -4.85 -10.60
C ALA A 194 -4.51 -6.30 -10.94
N GLN A 195 -3.58 -7.25 -10.83
CA GLN A 195 -3.83 -8.66 -11.16
C GLN A 195 -4.89 -9.31 -10.27
N THR A 196 -5.04 -8.87 -9.02
CA THR A 196 -6.13 -9.29 -8.13
C THR A 196 -7.50 -9.14 -8.79
N LYS A 197 -7.72 -8.04 -9.52
CA LYS A 197 -8.94 -7.77 -10.28
C LYS A 197 -9.10 -8.68 -11.50
N ARG A 198 -8.01 -8.88 -12.23
CA ARG A 198 -8.00 -9.60 -13.51
C ARG A 198 -8.22 -11.09 -13.35
N THR A 199 -7.75 -11.67 -12.25
CA THR A 199 -7.88 -13.10 -11.98
C THR A 199 -9.28 -13.51 -11.56
N SER A 200 -10.18 -12.56 -11.22
CA SER A 200 -11.55 -12.85 -10.81
C SER A 200 -12.53 -11.80 -11.36
N PRO A 201 -13.29 -12.11 -12.44
CA PRO A 201 -14.32 -11.21 -12.97
C PRO A 201 -15.38 -10.81 -11.93
N GLU A 202 -15.75 -11.73 -11.03
CA GLU A 202 -16.69 -11.43 -9.95
C GLU A 202 -16.11 -10.41 -8.97
N LEU A 203 -14.86 -10.60 -8.55
CA LEU A 203 -14.16 -9.65 -7.70
C LEU A 203 -14.00 -8.29 -8.38
N ASN A 204 -13.71 -8.28 -9.68
CA ASN A 204 -13.61 -7.06 -10.46
C ASN A 204 -14.90 -6.24 -10.42
N THR A 205 -16.05 -6.88 -10.71
CA THR A 205 -17.37 -6.22 -10.68
C THR A 205 -17.69 -5.66 -9.30
N ARG A 206 -17.37 -6.42 -8.24
CA ARG A 206 -17.55 -5.98 -6.86
C ARG A 206 -16.68 -4.77 -6.52
N LEU A 207 -15.39 -4.81 -6.89
CA LEU A 207 -14.45 -3.73 -6.61
C LEU A 207 -14.80 -2.45 -7.36
N ASP A 208 -15.33 -2.52 -8.58
CA ASP A 208 -15.80 -1.33 -9.31
C ASP A 208 -16.93 -0.63 -8.56
N LYS A 209 -17.94 -1.41 -8.11
CA LYS A 209 -19.03 -0.86 -7.30
C LYS A 209 -18.55 -0.27 -5.96
N ILE A 210 -17.58 -0.90 -5.33
CA ILE A 210 -16.97 -0.43 -4.08
C ILE A 210 -16.20 0.87 -4.31
N ASN A 211 -15.50 0.97 -5.43
CA ASN A 211 -14.78 2.19 -5.79
C ASN A 211 -15.72 3.40 -5.89
N GLU A 212 -16.91 3.23 -6.46
CA GLU A 212 -17.95 4.27 -6.47
C GLU A 212 -18.34 4.72 -5.05
N LEU A 213 -18.57 3.76 -4.14
CA LEU A 213 -18.91 4.05 -2.74
C LEU A 213 -17.74 4.72 -1.99
N ASN A 214 -16.52 4.30 -2.24
CA ASN A 214 -15.33 4.93 -1.66
C ASN A 214 -15.16 6.37 -2.17
N PHE A 215 -15.43 6.61 -3.44
CA PHE A 215 -15.47 7.96 -4.02
C PHE A 215 -16.52 8.86 -3.36
N GLU A 216 -17.71 8.33 -3.12
CA GLU A 216 -18.76 9.05 -2.40
C GLU A 216 -18.33 9.40 -0.97
N TYR A 217 -17.69 8.47 -0.27
CA TYR A 217 -17.10 8.72 1.05
C TYR A 217 -16.03 9.83 1.00
N LEU A 218 -15.14 9.83 -0.01
CA LEU A 218 -14.16 10.90 -0.17
C LEU A 218 -14.80 12.26 -0.44
N ASN A 219 -15.87 12.30 -1.22
CA ASN A 219 -16.65 13.53 -1.43
C ASN A 219 -17.25 14.08 -0.13
N GLN A 220 -17.68 13.21 0.77
CA GLN A 220 -18.13 13.62 2.11
C GLN A 220 -16.98 14.09 2.98
N LYS A 221 -15.85 13.39 2.94
CA LYS A 221 -14.69 13.67 3.77
C LYS A 221 -13.94 14.93 3.34
N TRP A 222 -13.71 15.11 2.06
CA TRP A 222 -12.88 16.18 1.51
C TRP A 222 -13.66 17.25 0.73
N GLY A 223 -14.97 17.09 0.62
CA GLY A 223 -15.84 17.98 -0.12
C GLY A 223 -16.02 17.58 -1.59
N PRO A 224 -17.15 17.98 -2.20
CA PRO A 224 -17.41 17.71 -3.60
C PRO A 224 -16.35 18.41 -4.47
N GLY A 225 -15.75 17.65 -5.39
CA GLY A 225 -14.65 18.17 -6.22
C GLY A 225 -13.28 18.24 -5.55
N TRP A 226 -13.05 17.42 -4.55
CA TRP A 226 -11.79 17.35 -3.81
C TRP A 226 -10.55 17.14 -4.70
N ARG A 227 -10.68 16.52 -5.88
CA ARG A 227 -9.63 16.45 -6.91
C ARG A 227 -9.37 17.77 -7.65
N GLY A 228 -10.14 18.78 -7.41
CA GLY A 228 -10.13 20.03 -8.18
C GLY A 228 -9.90 21.26 -7.33
N THR A 229 -10.81 22.22 -7.45
CA THR A 229 -10.58 23.62 -7.13
C THR A 229 -10.82 24.02 -5.67
N ASN A 230 -11.47 23.22 -4.85
CA ASN A 230 -11.86 23.67 -3.50
C ASN A 230 -12.09 22.54 -2.48
N PRO A 231 -11.08 21.72 -2.16
CA PRO A 231 -11.23 20.70 -1.14
C PRO A 231 -11.41 21.31 0.25
N HIS A 232 -12.03 20.56 1.16
CA HIS A 232 -12.03 20.91 2.57
C HIS A 232 -10.59 20.93 3.11
N LYS A 233 -10.25 21.95 3.91
CA LYS A 233 -8.94 22.07 4.55
C LYS A 233 -8.71 21.04 5.67
N ALA A 234 -9.78 20.43 6.16
CA ALA A 234 -9.76 19.37 7.16
C ALA A 234 -10.85 18.34 6.82
N PRO A 235 -10.67 17.06 7.20
CA PRO A 235 -11.65 16.02 6.96
C PRO A 235 -13.03 16.42 7.47
N PHE A 236 -14.06 16.21 6.66
CA PHE A 236 -15.47 16.56 6.96
C PHE A 236 -15.69 18.04 7.31
N ASN A 237 -14.78 18.91 6.90
CA ASN A 237 -14.79 20.35 7.20
C ASN A 237 -14.76 20.68 8.71
N ILE A 238 -14.15 19.82 9.52
CA ILE A 238 -14.03 19.99 10.97
C ILE A 238 -12.62 20.47 11.33
N GLN A 239 -12.50 21.69 11.86
CA GLN A 239 -11.22 22.39 12.06
C GLN A 239 -10.22 21.70 13.03
N LYS A 240 -10.65 20.82 13.90
CA LYS A 240 -9.80 20.17 14.92
C LYS A 240 -10.04 18.66 14.99
N MET A 241 -9.88 17.98 13.87
CA MET A 241 -9.94 16.54 13.88
C MET A 241 -8.64 15.94 14.43
N PRO A 242 -8.70 15.10 15.47
CA PRO A 242 -7.54 14.35 15.89
C PRO A 242 -7.13 13.36 14.79
N LEU A 243 -5.82 13.12 14.64
CA LEU A 243 -5.29 12.16 13.66
C LEU A 243 -5.93 10.77 13.80
N SER A 244 -6.30 10.39 15.02
CA SER A 244 -7.03 9.14 15.31
C SER A 244 -8.40 9.04 14.64
N TYR A 245 -8.98 10.15 14.20
CA TYR A 245 -10.28 10.13 13.51
C TYR A 245 -10.16 9.70 12.05
N THR A 246 -8.99 9.73 11.46
CA THR A 246 -8.76 9.15 10.11
C THR A 246 -8.68 7.65 10.15
N SER A 247 -8.70 7.07 11.34
CA SER A 247 -8.67 5.64 11.57
C SER A 247 -10.06 5.02 11.52
N TYR A 248 -10.07 3.75 11.48
CA TYR A 248 -11.11 2.76 11.38
C TYR A 248 -12.49 3.14 11.96
N ASN A 249 -13.50 3.19 11.10
CA ASN A 249 -14.90 3.27 11.48
C ASN A 249 -15.62 1.94 11.15
N LEU A 250 -15.69 1.07 12.12
CA LEU A 250 -16.29 -0.26 11.97
C LEU A 250 -17.76 -0.21 11.52
N GLY A 251 -18.51 0.78 11.98
CA GLY A 251 -19.92 0.94 11.59
C GLY A 251 -20.06 1.24 10.09
N TYR A 252 -19.22 2.11 9.56
CA TYR A 252 -19.22 2.43 8.14
C TYR A 252 -18.78 1.24 7.27
N VAL A 253 -17.71 0.55 7.65
CA VAL A 253 -17.24 -0.65 6.94
C VAL A 253 -18.31 -1.74 6.92
N ARG A 254 -18.96 -2.00 8.05
CA ARG A 254 -20.05 -2.98 8.16
C ARG A 254 -21.28 -2.59 7.34
N SER A 255 -21.60 -1.29 7.22
CA SER A 255 -22.75 -0.82 6.46
C SER A 255 -22.64 -1.11 4.96
N LYS A 256 -21.43 -1.32 4.46
CA LYS A 256 -21.18 -1.66 3.04
C LYS A 256 -21.65 -3.06 2.66
N ASN A 257 -21.83 -3.95 3.62
CA ASN A 257 -22.31 -5.33 3.44
C ASN A 257 -21.70 -6.04 2.21
N LEU A 258 -20.40 -6.05 2.12
CA LEU A 258 -19.67 -6.43 0.89
C LEU A 258 -19.39 -7.93 0.78
N GLY A 259 -19.76 -8.73 1.80
CA GLY A 259 -19.71 -10.19 1.73
C GLY A 259 -18.31 -10.78 1.44
N PHE A 260 -17.25 -10.17 2.02
CA PHE A 260 -15.91 -10.74 2.02
C PHE A 260 -15.69 -11.63 3.24
#